data_e0b48baaf95d04365a9b2d54943562d4
#
_entry.id   e0b48baaf95d04365a9b2d54943562d4
#
_cell.length_a   1.000
_cell.length_b   1.000
_cell.length_c   1.000
_cell.angle_alpha   90.00
_cell.angle_beta   90.00
_cell.angle_gamma   90.00
#
_symmetry.space_group_name_H-M   'P 1'
#
loop_
_entity.id
_entity.type
_entity.pdbx_description
1 polymer ?
#
loop_
_entity_poly.entity_id
_entity_poly.type
_entity_poly.pdbx_seq_one_letter_code
_entity_poly.pdbx_strand_id
1 'polypeptide(L)'
;LLPVKEGQLGLRQSDAVFHHTKQLPELVEKLFRSPDISGNICCVSASAKPRNAEGSYMPCFLCGEGFARSCSAIAKIPFYRTSHQTGHILSALYSAEHLDFIGRKFIAFHVSGGTTDCLLCEPDSENIINISQISSSLDLKAGQAVDRIGLMLGLKFPCGIELEKLALKCSEKTEKIKPVLKGMDCSLSGIENKCRNMLEKGFSKEYIARYCLEFIAFTISGMTEKALEKFGKIPVVYAGGVMSD
;
A
#
# COMPACT_ATOMS: atom_id res chain seq x y z
N LEU A 1 15.07 -5.91 1.16
CA LEU A 1 14.30 -5.89 -0.10
C LEU A 1 14.76 -7.05 -0.98
N LEU A 2 13.80 -7.68 -1.69
CA LEU A 2 14.12 -8.72 -2.65
C LEU A 2 14.72 -8.08 -3.92
N PRO A 3 15.76 -8.70 -4.53
CA PRO A 3 16.38 -8.15 -5.72
C PRO A 3 15.44 -8.28 -6.93
N VAL A 4 15.11 -7.17 -7.55
CA VAL A 4 14.37 -7.13 -8.82
C VAL A 4 15.36 -6.80 -9.92
N LYS A 5 15.37 -7.57 -11.01
CA LYS A 5 16.26 -7.32 -12.15
C LYS A 5 15.88 -5.99 -12.82
N GLU A 6 16.87 -5.24 -13.26
CA GLU A 6 16.67 -3.99 -14.00
C GLU A 6 15.74 -4.21 -15.19
N GLY A 7 14.71 -3.36 -15.32
CA GLY A 7 13.69 -3.48 -16.36
C GLY A 7 12.51 -4.43 -16.06
N GLN A 8 12.47 -5.08 -14.89
CA GLN A 8 11.33 -5.90 -14.47
C GLN A 8 10.44 -5.14 -13.47
N LEU A 9 9.13 -5.24 -13.64
CA LEU A 9 8.13 -4.59 -12.77
C LEU A 9 7.76 -5.43 -11.54
N GLY A 10 8.47 -6.54 -11.27
CA GLY A 10 8.21 -7.40 -10.13
C GLY A 10 8.99 -8.72 -10.18
N LEU A 11 8.83 -9.56 -9.16
CA LEU A 11 9.43 -10.88 -9.05
C LEU A 11 8.42 -11.98 -9.41
N ARG A 12 8.90 -13.04 -10.06
CA ARG A 12 8.13 -14.29 -10.18
C ARG A 12 7.94 -14.90 -8.79
N GLN A 13 6.81 -15.57 -8.57
CA GLN A 13 6.52 -16.19 -7.28
C GLN A 13 7.58 -17.21 -6.85
N SER A 14 8.11 -18.00 -7.79
CA SER A 14 9.22 -18.94 -7.55
C SER A 14 10.48 -18.23 -7.05
N ASP A 15 10.82 -17.10 -7.65
CA ASP A 15 12.00 -16.32 -7.26
C ASP A 15 11.80 -15.69 -5.88
N ALA A 16 10.56 -15.21 -5.59
CA ALA A 16 10.22 -14.71 -4.28
C ALA A 16 10.34 -15.81 -3.21
N VAL A 17 9.80 -17.01 -3.45
CA VAL A 17 9.94 -18.17 -2.56
C VAL A 17 11.42 -18.48 -2.31
N PHE A 18 12.24 -18.56 -3.36
CA PHE A 18 13.67 -18.84 -3.24
C PHE A 18 14.39 -17.80 -2.39
N HIS A 19 14.17 -16.53 -2.67
CA HIS A 19 14.81 -15.45 -1.92
C HIS A 19 14.36 -15.40 -0.45
N HIS A 20 13.07 -15.59 -0.18
CA HIS A 20 12.57 -15.67 1.20
C HIS A 20 13.21 -16.83 1.95
N THR A 21 13.23 -18.02 1.36
CA THR A 21 13.85 -19.21 1.98
C THR A 21 15.32 -18.98 2.31
N LYS A 22 16.06 -18.33 1.40
CA LYS A 22 17.49 -18.05 1.60
C LYS A 22 17.75 -16.99 2.67
N GLN A 23 16.93 -15.92 2.71
CA GLN A 23 17.18 -14.77 3.60
C GLN A 23 16.62 -14.97 5.02
N LEU A 24 15.59 -15.80 5.17
CA LEU A 24 14.90 -15.93 6.46
C LEU A 24 15.83 -16.35 7.62
N PRO A 25 16.71 -17.37 7.49
CA PRO A 25 17.61 -17.75 8.55
C PRO A 25 18.54 -16.62 8.98
N GLU A 26 19.16 -15.94 8.03
CA GLU A 26 20.10 -14.83 8.30
C GLU A 26 19.39 -13.65 9.02
N LEU A 27 18.17 -13.35 8.60
CA LEU A 27 17.37 -12.28 9.23
C LEU A 27 16.99 -12.62 10.67
N VAL A 28 16.63 -13.88 10.93
CA VAL A 28 16.30 -14.35 12.27
C VAL A 28 17.54 -14.35 13.16
N GLU A 29 18.66 -14.86 12.68
CA GLU A 29 19.93 -14.78 13.43
C GLU A 29 20.32 -13.35 13.77
N LYS A 30 20.19 -12.43 12.79
CA LYS A 30 20.45 -11.00 13.02
C LYS A 30 19.50 -10.40 14.05
N LEU A 31 18.22 -10.75 14.00
CA LEU A 31 17.20 -10.28 14.94
C LEU A 31 17.56 -10.70 16.36
N PHE A 32 17.90 -11.97 16.58
CA PHE A 32 18.18 -12.52 17.89
C PHE A 32 19.60 -12.21 18.42
N ARG A 33 20.46 -11.60 17.60
CA ARG A 33 21.73 -11.01 18.06
C ARG A 33 21.57 -9.61 18.63
N SER A 34 20.41 -8.97 18.43
CA SER A 34 20.16 -7.63 18.96
C SER A 34 20.02 -7.69 20.48
N PRO A 35 20.74 -6.84 21.23
CA PRO A 35 20.63 -6.77 22.69
C PRO A 35 19.24 -6.32 23.16
N ASP A 36 18.47 -5.68 22.29
CA ASP A 36 17.12 -5.21 22.59
C ASP A 36 16.10 -6.36 22.62
N ILE A 37 16.46 -7.53 22.08
CA ILE A 37 15.63 -8.74 22.12
C ILE A 37 16.20 -9.67 23.20
N SER A 38 16.02 -9.26 24.43
CA SER A 38 16.35 -10.07 25.60
C SER A 38 15.06 -10.49 26.28
N GLY A 39 14.50 -11.60 25.94
CA GLY A 39 13.30 -12.02 26.62
C GLY A 39 12.68 -13.28 26.07
N ASN A 40 11.70 -13.78 26.77
CA ASN A 40 10.93 -14.92 26.34
C ASN A 40 10.01 -14.54 25.18
N ILE A 41 10.14 -15.24 24.08
CA ILE A 41 9.19 -15.14 22.98
C ILE A 41 7.86 -15.71 23.48
N CYS A 42 6.82 -14.90 23.50
CA CYS A 42 5.49 -15.32 23.97
C CYS A 42 4.58 -15.83 22.85
N CYS A 43 4.83 -15.43 21.59
CA CYS A 43 4.08 -15.87 20.43
C CYS A 43 4.84 -15.63 19.13
N VAL A 44 4.38 -16.23 18.04
CA VAL A 44 4.87 -16.00 16.70
C VAL A 44 3.69 -15.64 15.80
N SER A 45 3.87 -14.68 14.90
CA SER A 45 2.87 -14.30 13.90
C SER A 45 3.47 -14.23 12.52
N ALA A 46 2.69 -14.58 11.50
CA ALA A 46 3.09 -14.41 10.09
C ALA A 46 1.91 -14.10 9.19
N SER A 47 2.18 -13.31 8.15
CA SER A 47 1.26 -13.18 7.01
C SER A 47 1.25 -14.48 6.23
N ALA A 48 0.09 -15.14 6.16
CA ALA A 48 -0.11 -16.43 5.51
C ALA A 48 -0.81 -16.33 4.14
N LYS A 49 -1.34 -15.16 3.82
CA LYS A 49 -2.07 -14.88 2.57
C LYS A 49 -2.09 -13.37 2.28
N PRO A 50 -2.31 -12.97 1.01
CA PRO A 50 -2.40 -11.55 0.65
C PRO A 50 -3.52 -10.80 1.36
N ARG A 51 -4.74 -11.36 1.33
CA ARG A 51 -5.97 -10.76 1.90
C ARG A 51 -6.75 -11.79 2.70
N ASN A 52 -7.62 -11.31 3.57
CA ASN A 52 -8.50 -12.19 4.37
C ASN A 52 -9.79 -12.53 3.59
N ALA A 53 -9.62 -13.07 2.38
CA ALA A 53 -10.69 -13.45 1.48
C ALA A 53 -10.53 -14.91 1.03
N GLU A 54 -11.63 -15.55 0.67
CA GLU A 54 -11.62 -16.89 0.08
C GLU A 54 -10.81 -16.90 -1.22
N GLY A 55 -10.03 -17.97 -1.44
CA GLY A 55 -9.15 -18.07 -2.61
C GLY A 55 -7.94 -17.16 -2.62
N SER A 56 -7.74 -16.31 -1.62
CA SER A 56 -6.55 -15.46 -1.52
C SER A 56 -5.32 -16.29 -1.16
N TYR A 57 -4.47 -16.55 -2.15
CA TYR A 57 -3.28 -17.38 -2.02
C TYR A 57 -2.14 -16.87 -2.88
N MET A 58 -0.93 -16.87 -2.33
CA MET A 58 0.32 -16.68 -3.06
C MET A 58 1.42 -17.55 -2.46
N PRO A 59 2.17 -18.33 -3.28
CA PRO A 59 3.19 -19.28 -2.79
C PRO A 59 4.26 -18.66 -1.89
N CYS A 60 4.66 -17.41 -2.11
CA CYS A 60 5.71 -16.75 -1.31
C CYS A 60 5.35 -16.63 0.18
N PHE A 61 4.07 -16.61 0.55
CA PHE A 61 3.66 -16.57 1.96
C PHE A 61 3.91 -17.88 2.71
N LEU A 62 4.00 -19.02 1.99
CA LEU A 62 4.30 -20.32 2.60
C LEU A 62 5.65 -20.34 3.31
N CYS A 63 6.63 -19.56 2.83
CA CYS A 63 7.96 -19.49 3.47
C CYS A 63 7.85 -18.92 4.89
N GLY A 64 7.23 -17.77 5.04
CA GLY A 64 7.04 -17.11 6.34
C GLY A 64 6.13 -17.91 7.26
N GLU A 65 5.00 -18.40 6.74
CA GLU A 65 4.06 -19.21 7.52
C GLU A 65 4.70 -20.52 8.00
N GLY A 66 5.35 -21.26 7.10
CA GLY A 66 6.01 -22.53 7.43
C GLY A 66 7.10 -22.36 8.49
N PHE A 67 7.93 -21.34 8.33
CA PHE A 67 8.96 -21.01 9.32
C PHE A 67 8.34 -20.65 10.68
N ALA A 68 7.38 -19.73 10.71
CA ALA A 68 6.74 -19.29 11.95
C ALA A 68 6.02 -20.43 12.69
N ARG A 69 5.35 -21.33 11.96
CA ARG A 69 4.74 -22.55 12.54
C ARG A 69 5.79 -23.49 13.13
N SER A 70 6.93 -23.66 12.46
CA SER A 70 8.03 -24.49 12.98
C SER A 70 8.60 -23.90 14.26
N CYS A 71 8.84 -22.59 14.30
CA CYS A 71 9.30 -21.90 15.52
C CYS A 71 8.29 -22.05 16.67
N SER A 72 7.00 -21.83 16.39
CA SER A 72 5.92 -22.00 17.37
C SER A 72 5.89 -23.42 17.94
N ALA A 73 5.99 -24.44 17.10
CA ALA A 73 5.96 -25.84 17.51
C ALA A 73 7.18 -26.21 18.40
N ILE A 74 8.37 -25.75 18.02
CA ILE A 74 9.62 -26.00 18.77
C ILE A 74 9.58 -25.30 20.13
N ALA A 75 9.18 -24.02 20.14
CA ALA A 75 9.15 -23.21 21.35
C ALA A 75 7.90 -23.46 22.22
N LYS A 76 6.92 -24.22 21.71
CA LYS A 76 5.63 -24.49 22.38
C LYS A 76 4.86 -23.21 22.75
N ILE A 77 4.84 -22.24 21.84
CA ILE A 77 4.17 -20.95 22.00
C ILE A 77 3.11 -20.77 20.92
N PRO A 78 2.10 -19.90 21.12
CA PRO A 78 1.03 -19.67 20.16
C PRO A 78 1.54 -19.17 18.81
N PHE A 79 0.89 -19.62 17.73
CA PHE A 79 1.06 -19.09 16.37
C PHE A 79 -0.20 -18.36 15.92
N TYR A 80 -0.04 -17.15 15.44
CA TYR A 80 -1.13 -16.33 14.90
C TYR A 80 -0.96 -16.11 13.40
N ARG A 81 -1.97 -16.49 12.63
CA ARG A 81 -2.06 -16.23 11.20
C ARG A 81 -2.69 -14.87 10.96
N THR A 82 -2.12 -14.11 10.05
CA THR A 82 -2.73 -12.86 9.59
C THR A 82 -2.65 -12.76 8.07
N SER A 83 -3.29 -11.76 7.48
CA SER A 83 -3.08 -11.43 6.07
C SER A 83 -2.07 -10.31 5.91
N HIS A 84 -1.44 -10.22 4.74
CA HIS A 84 -0.53 -9.14 4.41
C HIS A 84 -1.24 -7.77 4.47
N GLN A 85 -2.48 -7.72 3.97
CA GLN A 85 -3.32 -6.51 4.03
C GLN A 85 -3.57 -6.07 5.47
N THR A 86 -3.89 -7.01 6.38
CA THR A 86 -4.04 -6.73 7.81
C THR A 86 -2.75 -6.15 8.39
N GLY A 87 -1.60 -6.72 8.04
CA GLY A 87 -0.29 -6.23 8.47
C GLY A 87 -0.04 -4.77 8.04
N HIS A 88 -0.37 -4.41 6.80
CA HIS A 88 -0.25 -3.02 6.33
C HIS A 88 -1.13 -2.05 7.11
N ILE A 89 -2.41 -2.41 7.35
CA ILE A 89 -3.33 -1.55 8.10
C ILE A 89 -2.88 -1.39 9.55
N LEU A 90 -2.51 -2.48 10.22
CA LEU A 90 -2.01 -2.43 11.60
C LEU A 90 -0.71 -1.64 11.72
N SER A 91 0.20 -1.76 10.75
CA SER A 91 1.42 -0.95 10.71
C SER A 91 1.12 0.54 10.57
N ALA A 92 0.14 0.91 9.74
CA ALA A 92 -0.27 2.30 9.59
C ALA A 92 -0.89 2.84 10.88
N LEU A 93 -1.77 2.05 11.53
CA LEU A 93 -2.35 2.42 12.83
C LEU A 93 -1.29 2.57 13.92
N TYR A 94 -0.31 1.65 13.94
CA TYR A 94 0.80 1.71 14.89
C TYR A 94 1.65 2.97 14.69
N SER A 95 2.03 3.27 13.45
CA SER A 95 2.83 4.46 13.12
C SER A 95 2.10 5.77 13.40
N ALA A 96 0.77 5.76 13.29
CA ALA A 96 -0.09 6.92 13.61
C ALA A 96 -0.47 6.99 15.10
N GLU A 97 -0.01 6.06 15.94
CA GLU A 97 -0.37 5.94 17.37
C GLU A 97 -1.87 5.76 17.62
N HIS A 98 -2.58 5.15 16.67
CA HIS A 98 -4.04 4.95 16.68
C HIS A 98 -4.46 3.46 16.69
N LEU A 99 -3.77 2.62 17.44
CA LEU A 99 -4.17 1.21 17.62
C LEU A 99 -5.57 1.06 18.28
N ASP A 100 -6.06 2.10 18.95
CA ASP A 100 -7.43 2.16 19.48
C ASP A 100 -8.51 1.99 18.40
N PHE A 101 -8.19 2.21 17.12
CA PHE A 101 -9.11 2.00 16.00
C PHE A 101 -9.43 0.51 15.76
N ILE A 102 -8.62 -0.42 16.28
CA ILE A 102 -8.90 -1.87 16.21
C ILE A 102 -10.26 -2.20 16.86
N GLY A 103 -10.62 -1.48 17.91
CA GLY A 103 -11.89 -1.69 18.66
C GLY A 103 -13.11 -1.03 18.02
N ARG A 104 -13.00 -0.39 16.87
CA ARG A 104 -14.10 0.35 16.23
C ARG A 104 -14.04 0.28 14.70
N LYS A 105 -15.14 0.63 14.07
CA LYS A 105 -15.26 0.70 12.61
C LYS A 105 -14.53 1.94 12.07
N PHE A 106 -13.76 1.75 11.00
CA PHE A 106 -13.05 2.83 10.30
C PHE A 106 -12.88 2.52 8.81
N ILE A 107 -12.55 3.51 8.02
CA ILE A 107 -12.16 3.37 6.61
C ILE A 107 -10.64 3.44 6.52
N ALA A 108 -10.04 2.59 5.70
CA ALA A 108 -8.62 2.67 5.38
C ALA A 108 -8.42 2.75 3.86
N PHE A 109 -7.61 3.70 3.42
CA PHE A 109 -7.11 3.74 2.06
C PHE A 109 -5.73 3.10 2.02
N HIS A 110 -5.55 2.15 1.12
CA HIS A 110 -4.23 1.60 0.80
C HIS A 110 -3.86 2.01 -0.61
N VAL A 111 -2.95 2.98 -0.73
CA VAL A 111 -2.57 3.61 -2.00
C VAL A 111 -1.08 3.45 -2.24
N SER A 112 -0.72 2.61 -3.20
CA SER A 112 0.67 2.24 -3.49
C SER A 112 0.88 2.02 -4.99
N GLY A 113 2.05 1.54 -5.38
CA GLY A 113 2.33 1.12 -6.76
C GLY A 113 1.43 0.00 -7.26
N GLY A 114 0.99 -0.90 -6.38
CA GLY A 114 0.17 -2.07 -6.74
C GLY A 114 -1.31 -1.95 -6.37
N THR A 115 -1.68 -1.02 -5.50
CA THR A 115 -3.04 -0.90 -4.96
C THR A 115 -3.53 0.54 -4.95
N THR A 116 -4.84 0.70 -5.11
CA THR A 116 -5.58 1.93 -4.85
C THR A 116 -6.94 1.49 -4.39
N ASP A 117 -7.00 1.07 -3.13
CA ASP A 117 -8.15 0.42 -2.54
C ASP A 117 -8.68 1.25 -1.37
N CYS A 118 -10.01 1.35 -1.28
CA CYS A 118 -10.73 1.83 -0.13
C CYS A 118 -11.32 0.63 0.61
N LEU A 119 -11.01 0.51 1.88
CA LEU A 119 -11.29 -0.65 2.72
C LEU A 119 -12.17 -0.23 3.90
N LEU A 120 -13.16 -1.03 4.21
CA LEU A 120 -13.90 -0.94 5.45
C LEU A 120 -13.28 -1.92 6.44
N CYS A 121 -12.88 -1.41 7.59
CA CYS A 121 -12.28 -2.18 8.68
C CYS A 121 -13.25 -2.20 9.86
N GLU A 122 -13.54 -3.39 10.37
CA GLU A 122 -14.45 -3.62 11.50
C GLU A 122 -13.77 -4.52 12.54
N PRO A 123 -14.04 -4.35 13.82
CA PRO A 123 -13.52 -5.24 14.86
C PRO A 123 -13.85 -6.71 14.56
N ASP A 124 -12.90 -7.60 14.80
CA ASP A 124 -13.06 -9.03 14.59
C ASP A 124 -12.32 -9.81 15.70
N SER A 125 -13.01 -10.73 16.36
CA SER A 125 -12.45 -11.49 17.48
C SER A 125 -11.43 -12.55 17.07
N GLU A 126 -11.47 -13.01 15.81
CA GLU A 126 -10.59 -14.08 15.32
C GLU A 126 -9.40 -13.51 14.53
N ASN A 127 -9.63 -12.45 13.74
CA ASN A 127 -8.67 -11.91 12.79
C ASN A 127 -8.14 -10.53 13.19
N ILE A 128 -8.41 -10.06 14.41
CA ILE A 128 -8.09 -8.73 14.93
C ILE A 128 -9.00 -7.67 14.30
N ILE A 129 -9.01 -7.57 12.98
CA ILE A 129 -9.89 -6.73 12.18
C ILE A 129 -10.38 -7.52 10.96
N ASN A 130 -11.66 -7.37 10.64
CA ASN A 130 -12.22 -7.79 9.37
C ASN A 130 -12.08 -6.66 8.35
N ILE A 131 -11.53 -6.96 7.18
CA ILE A 131 -11.26 -5.98 6.13
C ILE A 131 -12.05 -6.34 4.89
N SER A 132 -12.96 -5.44 4.49
CA SER A 132 -13.75 -5.56 3.28
C SER A 132 -13.35 -4.48 2.28
N GLN A 133 -13.01 -4.86 1.06
CA GLN A 133 -12.78 -3.88 0.00
C GLN A 133 -14.12 -3.31 -0.47
N ILE A 134 -14.30 -2.01 -0.29
CA ILE A 134 -15.56 -1.31 -0.61
C ILE A 134 -15.46 -0.50 -1.90
N SER A 135 -14.24 -0.20 -2.36
CA SER A 135 -13.98 0.53 -3.58
C SER A 135 -12.52 0.37 -4.02
N SER A 136 -12.25 0.61 -5.29
CA SER A 136 -10.88 0.58 -5.83
C SER A 136 -10.73 1.44 -7.09
N SER A 137 -9.49 1.56 -7.58
CA SER A 137 -9.28 2.02 -8.95
C SER A 137 -9.62 0.92 -9.94
N LEU A 138 -10.46 1.26 -10.93
CA LEU A 138 -10.94 0.34 -11.97
C LEU A 138 -9.89 0.06 -13.06
N ASP A 139 -8.85 0.88 -13.13
CA ASP A 139 -7.84 0.81 -14.18
C ASP A 139 -6.43 0.95 -13.61
N LEU A 140 -5.82 2.10 -13.74
CA LEU A 140 -4.45 2.39 -13.30
C LEU A 140 -4.40 2.63 -11.80
N LYS A 141 -3.38 2.09 -11.11
CA LYS A 141 -3.14 2.37 -9.69
C LYS A 141 -2.40 3.69 -9.53
N ALA A 142 -2.63 4.37 -8.40
CA ALA A 142 -2.08 5.71 -8.17
C ALA A 142 -0.56 5.76 -8.28
N GLY A 143 0.16 4.83 -7.66
CA GLY A 143 1.62 4.78 -7.78
C GLY A 143 2.10 4.47 -9.19
N GLN A 144 1.36 3.67 -9.96
CA GLN A 144 1.66 3.48 -11.38
C GLN A 144 1.44 4.76 -12.18
N ALA A 145 0.42 5.57 -11.85
CA ALA A 145 0.23 6.87 -12.49
C ALA A 145 1.40 7.80 -12.19
N VAL A 146 1.84 7.88 -10.94
CA VAL A 146 3.03 8.63 -10.50
C VAL A 146 4.26 8.21 -11.30
N ASP A 147 4.53 6.91 -11.36
CA ASP A 147 5.71 6.38 -12.06
C ASP A 147 5.67 6.64 -13.58
N ARG A 148 4.51 6.43 -14.23
CA ARG A 148 4.37 6.66 -15.68
C ARG A 148 4.54 8.13 -16.04
N ILE A 149 3.97 9.04 -15.24
CA ILE A 149 4.11 10.47 -15.47
C ILE A 149 5.54 10.91 -15.15
N GLY A 150 6.13 10.42 -14.07
CA GLY A 150 7.52 10.68 -13.75
C GLY A 150 8.48 10.27 -14.87
N LEU A 151 8.33 9.07 -15.41
CA LEU A 151 9.11 8.60 -16.56
C LEU A 151 8.89 9.47 -17.82
N MET A 152 7.65 9.89 -18.08
CA MET A 152 7.31 10.83 -19.18
C MET A 152 8.02 12.17 -19.03
N LEU A 153 8.22 12.65 -17.80
CA LEU A 153 8.96 13.88 -17.50
C LEU A 153 10.49 13.70 -17.47
N GLY A 154 10.99 12.46 -17.67
CA GLY A 154 12.40 12.11 -17.69
C GLY A 154 13.00 11.78 -16.33
N LEU A 155 12.18 11.48 -15.32
CA LEU A 155 12.63 11.01 -14.01
C LEU A 155 12.99 9.52 -14.05
N LYS A 156 13.73 9.04 -13.05
CA LYS A 156 14.11 7.63 -12.91
C LYS A 156 13.13 6.89 -11.97
N PHE A 157 12.79 5.67 -12.33
CA PHE A 157 11.98 4.77 -11.48
C PHE A 157 12.73 4.37 -10.20
N PRO A 158 12.08 4.31 -9.03
CA PRO A 158 10.72 4.78 -8.73
C PRO A 158 10.65 6.32 -8.69
N CYS A 159 9.57 6.89 -9.23
CA CYS A 159 9.49 8.32 -9.51
C CYS A 159 8.88 9.16 -8.38
N GLY A 160 8.23 8.57 -7.37
CA GLY A 160 7.42 9.28 -6.36
C GLY A 160 8.14 10.47 -5.74
N ILE A 161 9.23 10.25 -5.04
CA ILE A 161 10.00 11.29 -4.33
C ILE A 161 10.49 12.40 -5.29
N GLU A 162 10.95 12.05 -6.48
CA GLU A 162 11.46 13.04 -7.43
C GLU A 162 10.31 13.81 -8.10
N LEU A 163 9.15 13.15 -8.31
CA LEU A 163 7.95 13.82 -8.82
C LEU A 163 7.41 14.82 -7.80
N GLU A 164 7.37 14.45 -6.52
CA GLU A 164 6.99 15.35 -5.42
C GLU A 164 7.90 16.58 -5.36
N LYS A 165 9.22 16.37 -5.31
CA LYS A 165 10.20 17.47 -5.34
C LYS A 165 10.01 18.40 -6.53
N LEU A 166 9.63 17.85 -7.67
CA LEU A 166 9.36 18.64 -8.88
C LEU A 166 8.06 19.43 -8.72
N ALA A 167 7.01 18.81 -8.21
CA ALA A 167 5.71 19.44 -7.95
C ALA A 167 5.81 20.59 -6.94
N LEU A 168 6.62 20.45 -5.88
CA LEU A 168 6.83 21.47 -4.86
C LEU A 168 7.50 22.75 -5.42
N LYS A 169 8.19 22.69 -6.55
CA LYS A 169 8.78 23.86 -7.23
C LYS A 169 7.75 24.67 -8.03
N CYS A 170 6.56 24.12 -8.27
CA CYS A 170 5.51 24.81 -9.00
C CYS A 170 4.81 25.83 -8.08
N SER A 171 4.87 27.10 -8.44
CA SER A 171 4.15 28.20 -7.75
C SER A 171 2.78 28.49 -8.36
N GLU A 172 2.50 27.96 -9.56
CA GLU A 172 1.26 28.21 -10.28
C GLU A 172 0.12 27.34 -9.73
N LYS A 173 -1.11 27.89 -9.74
CA LYS A 173 -2.31 27.10 -9.45
C LYS A 173 -2.62 26.21 -10.65
N THR A 174 -2.94 24.96 -10.37
CA THR A 174 -3.40 24.04 -11.40
C THR A 174 -4.82 24.41 -11.88
N GLU A 175 -5.13 24.02 -13.08
CA GLU A 175 -6.52 24.12 -13.59
C GLU A 175 -7.48 23.29 -12.71
N LYS A 176 -8.77 23.59 -12.77
CA LYS A 176 -9.77 22.87 -11.99
C LYS A 176 -9.77 21.38 -12.31
N ILE A 177 -9.45 20.57 -11.31
CA ILE A 177 -9.43 19.11 -11.41
C ILE A 177 -10.81 18.56 -11.04
N LYS A 178 -11.29 17.63 -11.87
CA LYS A 178 -12.50 16.86 -11.56
C LYS A 178 -12.12 15.38 -11.52
N PRO A 179 -12.26 14.72 -10.36
CA PRO A 179 -12.01 13.28 -10.28
C PRO A 179 -13.01 12.50 -11.14
N VAL A 180 -12.55 11.37 -11.68
CA VAL A 180 -13.41 10.45 -12.45
C VAL A 180 -13.84 9.33 -11.51
N LEU A 181 -15.07 9.43 -11.01
CA LEU A 181 -15.65 8.45 -10.09
C LEU A 181 -16.81 7.72 -10.76
N LYS A 182 -16.91 6.41 -10.48
CA LYS A 182 -18.05 5.55 -10.85
C LYS A 182 -18.59 4.89 -9.57
N GLY A 183 -19.60 5.50 -8.99
CA GLY A 183 -20.02 5.18 -7.63
C GLY A 183 -18.95 5.60 -6.63
N MET A 184 -18.39 4.65 -5.88
CA MET A 184 -17.25 4.86 -5.00
C MET A 184 -15.89 4.55 -5.67
N ASP A 185 -15.90 3.82 -6.80
CA ASP A 185 -14.69 3.49 -7.54
C ASP A 185 -14.15 4.69 -8.33
N CYS A 186 -12.87 4.66 -8.64
CA CYS A 186 -12.24 5.70 -9.46
C CYS A 186 -11.58 5.16 -10.72
N SER A 187 -11.28 6.04 -11.66
CA SER A 187 -10.44 5.78 -12.82
C SER A 187 -9.31 6.79 -12.89
N LEU A 188 -8.08 6.29 -12.98
CA LEU A 188 -6.87 7.11 -12.99
C LEU A 188 -6.15 7.13 -14.34
N SER A 189 -6.48 6.24 -15.28
CA SER A 189 -5.77 6.13 -16.56
C SER A 189 -5.82 7.41 -17.42
N GLY A 190 -6.88 8.18 -17.28
CA GLY A 190 -7.05 9.45 -18.02
C GLY A 190 -5.98 10.51 -17.71
N ILE A 191 -5.32 10.43 -16.55
CA ILE A 191 -4.29 11.39 -16.15
C ILE A 191 -3.06 11.32 -17.06
N GLU A 192 -2.68 10.13 -17.54
CA GLU A 192 -1.52 9.96 -18.42
C GLU A 192 -1.68 10.75 -19.72
N ASN A 193 -2.84 10.60 -20.38
CA ASN A 193 -3.14 11.35 -21.61
C ASN A 193 -3.22 12.86 -21.35
N LYS A 194 -3.79 13.26 -20.22
CA LYS A 194 -3.90 14.68 -19.86
C LYS A 194 -2.51 15.31 -19.67
N CYS A 195 -1.63 14.64 -18.91
CA CYS A 195 -0.25 15.10 -18.70
C CYS A 195 0.58 15.11 -19.99
N ARG A 196 0.37 14.12 -20.87
CA ARG A 196 1.00 14.09 -22.20
C ARG A 196 0.61 15.31 -23.04
N ASN A 197 -0.69 15.59 -23.12
CA ASN A 197 -1.19 16.77 -23.84
C ASN A 197 -0.68 18.09 -23.25
N MET A 198 -0.51 18.17 -21.93
CA MET A 198 0.11 19.34 -21.29
C MET A 198 1.58 19.50 -21.71
N LEU A 199 2.33 18.40 -21.71
CA LEU A 199 3.74 18.40 -22.12
C LEU A 199 3.89 18.85 -23.59
N GLU A 200 3.04 18.35 -24.48
CA GLU A 200 3.01 18.74 -25.90
C GLU A 200 2.65 20.22 -26.11
N LYS A 201 1.84 20.78 -25.21
CA LYS A 201 1.49 22.21 -25.19
C LYS A 201 2.54 23.11 -24.55
N GLY A 202 3.64 22.55 -24.08
CA GLY A 202 4.76 23.31 -23.50
C GLY A 202 4.56 23.73 -22.04
N PHE A 203 3.65 23.10 -21.29
CA PHE A 203 3.57 23.31 -19.84
C PHE A 203 4.87 22.86 -19.16
N SER A 204 5.26 23.54 -18.07
CA SER A 204 6.45 23.19 -17.31
C SER A 204 6.31 21.80 -16.66
N LYS A 205 7.44 21.11 -16.47
CA LYS A 205 7.47 19.80 -15.82
C LYS A 205 6.96 19.89 -14.38
N GLU A 206 7.25 20.99 -13.70
CA GLU A 206 6.82 21.31 -12.36
C GLU A 206 5.29 21.39 -12.27
N TYR A 207 4.67 22.07 -13.23
CA TYR A 207 3.23 22.16 -13.31
C TYR A 207 2.55 20.80 -13.54
N ILE A 208 3.09 20.01 -14.48
CA ILE A 208 2.56 18.67 -14.80
C ILE A 208 2.70 17.72 -13.60
N ALA A 209 3.85 17.76 -12.91
CA ALA A 209 4.06 16.97 -11.70
C ALA A 209 3.05 17.32 -10.61
N ARG A 210 2.86 18.63 -10.35
CA ARG A 210 1.88 19.12 -9.40
C ARG A 210 0.45 18.71 -9.78
N TYR A 211 0.08 18.89 -11.05
CA TYR A 211 -1.23 18.48 -11.56
C TYR A 211 -1.49 16.98 -11.34
N CYS A 212 -0.48 16.13 -11.56
CA CYS A 212 -0.58 14.69 -11.31
C CYS A 212 -0.91 14.38 -9.86
N LEU A 213 -0.15 14.92 -8.91
CA LEU A 213 -0.34 14.65 -7.49
C LEU A 213 -1.68 15.21 -6.99
N GLU A 214 -2.03 16.44 -7.39
CA GLU A 214 -3.33 17.02 -7.05
C GLU A 214 -4.51 16.22 -7.65
N PHE A 215 -4.37 15.68 -8.87
CA PHE A 215 -5.42 14.82 -9.45
C PHE A 215 -5.65 13.56 -8.61
N ILE A 216 -4.57 12.91 -8.16
CA ILE A 216 -4.65 11.75 -7.28
C ILE A 216 -5.29 12.15 -5.94
N ALA A 217 -4.83 13.23 -5.31
CA ALA A 217 -5.36 13.73 -4.06
C ALA A 217 -6.88 14.04 -4.15
N PHE A 218 -7.32 14.76 -5.16
CA PHE A 218 -8.75 15.05 -5.37
C PHE A 218 -9.56 13.78 -5.64
N THR A 219 -8.98 12.80 -6.34
CA THR A 219 -9.64 11.52 -6.59
C THR A 219 -9.85 10.74 -5.29
N ILE A 220 -8.81 10.63 -4.45
CA ILE A 220 -8.90 9.96 -3.14
C ILE A 220 -9.88 10.72 -2.23
N SER A 221 -9.86 12.05 -2.22
CA SER A 221 -10.83 12.86 -1.47
C SER A 221 -12.27 12.57 -1.90
N GLY A 222 -12.53 12.52 -3.20
CA GLY A 222 -13.86 12.20 -3.72
C GLY A 222 -14.31 10.77 -3.36
N MET A 223 -13.40 9.79 -3.40
CA MET A 223 -13.69 8.43 -2.92
C MET A 223 -14.01 8.44 -1.41
N THR A 224 -13.28 9.24 -0.63
CA THR A 224 -13.49 9.38 0.82
C THR A 224 -14.86 9.97 1.12
N GLU A 225 -15.25 11.04 0.43
CA GLU A 225 -16.58 11.65 0.57
C GLU A 225 -17.68 10.61 0.30
N LYS A 226 -17.59 9.86 -0.80
CA LYS A 226 -18.56 8.81 -1.14
C LYS A 226 -18.60 7.68 -0.11
N ALA A 227 -17.47 7.29 0.45
CA ALA A 227 -17.42 6.30 1.50
C ALA A 227 -18.07 6.81 2.79
N LEU A 228 -17.79 8.05 3.20
CA LEU A 228 -18.41 8.67 4.37
C LEU A 228 -19.92 8.94 4.19
N GLU A 229 -20.37 9.27 2.98
CA GLU A 229 -21.81 9.33 2.66
C GLU A 229 -22.52 8.00 2.91
N LYS A 230 -21.86 6.88 2.57
CA LYS A 230 -22.44 5.53 2.69
C LYS A 230 -22.33 4.94 4.09
N PHE A 231 -21.18 5.10 4.76
CA PHE A 231 -20.88 4.42 6.02
C PHE A 231 -20.97 5.32 7.25
N GLY A 232 -21.25 6.61 7.06
CA GLY A 232 -21.35 7.61 8.14
C GLY A 232 -20.00 8.25 8.47
N LYS A 233 -20.02 9.17 9.44
CA LYS A 233 -18.81 9.86 9.90
C LYS A 233 -17.99 8.97 10.82
N ILE A 234 -17.12 8.16 10.25
CA ILE A 234 -16.19 7.27 10.94
C ILE A 234 -14.75 7.69 10.63
N PRO A 235 -13.76 7.29 11.46
CA PRO A 235 -12.36 7.60 11.19
C PRO A 235 -11.89 7.11 9.82
N VAL A 236 -10.95 7.84 9.23
CA VAL A 236 -10.33 7.49 7.94
C VAL A 236 -8.81 7.46 8.12
N VAL A 237 -8.19 6.39 7.68
CA VAL A 237 -6.74 6.19 7.71
C VAL A 237 -6.22 6.10 6.28
N TYR A 238 -5.17 6.83 5.97
CA TYR A 238 -4.49 6.76 4.68
C TYR A 238 -3.14 6.07 4.86
N ALA A 239 -2.88 5.05 4.04
CA ALA A 239 -1.68 4.22 4.10
C ALA A 239 -1.13 3.93 2.71
N GLY A 240 0.18 3.69 2.64
CA GLY A 240 0.92 3.38 1.40
C GLY A 240 1.77 4.54 0.93
N GLY A 241 2.80 4.24 0.12
CA GLY A 241 3.83 5.19 -0.26
C GLY A 241 3.34 6.43 -1.00
N VAL A 242 2.22 6.32 -1.73
CA VAL A 242 1.63 7.48 -2.44
C VAL A 242 0.93 8.47 -1.48
N MET A 243 0.63 8.05 -0.27
CA MET A 243 -0.04 8.92 0.73
C MET A 243 0.95 9.67 1.62
N SER A 244 2.25 9.44 1.45
CA SER A 244 3.33 10.17 2.10
C SER A 244 3.98 11.23 1.20
N ASP A 245 3.62 11.26 -0.07
CA ASP A 245 4.09 12.21 -1.09
C ASP A 245 3.27 13.51 -1.08
#